data_5d671d8f70571e9246443ba1541cb9ae
#
_entry.id   5d671d8f70571e9246443ba1541cb9ae
#
_cell.length_a   1.000
_cell.length_b   1.000
_cell.length_c   1.000
_cell.angle_alpha   90.00
_cell.angle_beta   90.00
_cell.angle_gamma   90.00
#
_symmetry.space_group_name_H-M   'P 1'
#
loop_
_entity.id
_entity.type
_entity.pdbx_description
1 polymer ?
#
loop_
_entity_poly.entity_id
_entity_poly.type
_entity_poly.pdbx_seq_one_letter_code
_entity_poly.pdbx_strand_id
1 'polypeptide(L)'
;RAGLDDDLQDHFSGLYDMSQGALANKRAITIEQVITHRLGVEWDETSTDYRDAANSTNQMINAADWYRFVLERPLAYQSGANFTYNSGASTLMSRVLRSATGMGTDEFARQELFDPLGIGPVHWELYSDQGQGSGMTDWPNPDEDPPLGFGLWLRARDMLKIGELYLDGGTYEGRRILDKSWIDASWTRHSHAGNSDYSPGPTWGYGYQWWRMKIDDLDGRSWHLFFASGWGSQVIFVLPELNLVMVTTADNYDWNGADVDVLLVTRILAELSPYLDSRFNGSWFDPFTNGQGFNLEVIAATGQVVAYWYTYSDEGEKRWYLLQGEVVDGIGEVTVYETEGGRFLQDDPVALNEWGWGRFMPQDCNHMNVEIGSDTLNVTIPLTRLSGVCYTAPGD
;
A
#
# COMPACT_ATOMS: atom_id res chain seq x y z
N ARG A 1 8.14 13.38 -21.77
CA ARG A 1 7.42 12.40 -20.93
C ARG A 1 8.14 11.07 -21.09
N ALA A 2 8.32 10.34 -19.99
CA ALA A 2 8.78 8.96 -20.01
C ALA A 2 7.57 8.03 -19.87
N GLY A 3 7.55 6.94 -20.65
CA GLY A 3 6.58 5.85 -20.55
C GLY A 3 7.20 4.62 -19.90
N LEU A 4 6.37 3.73 -19.38
CA LEU A 4 6.84 2.47 -18.79
C LEU A 4 7.50 1.54 -19.82
N ASP A 5 7.07 1.64 -21.07
CA ASP A 5 7.57 0.86 -22.20
C ASP A 5 8.78 1.50 -22.89
N ASP A 6 9.23 2.69 -22.47
CA ASP A 6 10.42 3.31 -23.02
C ASP A 6 11.67 2.51 -22.66
N ASP A 7 12.59 2.40 -23.59
CA ASP A 7 13.85 1.69 -23.42
C ASP A 7 14.90 2.57 -22.69
N LEU A 8 15.80 1.97 -21.93
CA LEU A 8 16.91 2.70 -21.30
C LEU A 8 17.75 3.50 -22.31
N GLN A 9 17.93 2.99 -23.54
CA GLN A 9 18.66 3.72 -24.58
C GLN A 9 18.07 5.09 -24.88
N ASP A 10 16.73 5.27 -24.77
CA ASP A 10 16.06 6.52 -25.07
C ASP A 10 16.46 7.64 -24.08
N HIS A 11 16.87 7.26 -22.89
CA HIS A 11 17.27 8.17 -21.83
C HIS A 11 18.79 8.29 -21.66
N PHE A 12 19.56 7.26 -22.00
CA PHE A 12 21.00 7.21 -21.74
C PHE A 12 21.88 7.46 -22.98
N SER A 13 21.34 7.41 -24.21
CA SER A 13 22.13 7.61 -25.44
C SER A 13 22.79 8.99 -25.54
N GLY A 14 22.29 9.99 -24.79
CA GLY A 14 22.95 11.31 -24.68
C GLY A 14 24.21 11.31 -23.82
N LEU A 15 24.41 10.31 -22.95
CA LEU A 15 25.55 10.18 -22.07
C LEU A 15 26.53 9.10 -22.55
N TYR A 16 26.02 7.99 -23.06
CA TYR A 16 26.80 6.80 -23.39
C TYR A 16 26.44 6.24 -24.76
N ASP A 17 27.40 5.62 -25.44
CA ASP A 17 27.12 4.82 -26.64
C ASP A 17 26.52 3.47 -26.24
N MET A 18 25.17 3.43 -26.15
CA MET A 18 24.41 2.25 -25.74
C MET A 18 24.51 1.09 -26.74
N SER A 19 25.20 1.26 -27.88
CA SER A 19 25.40 0.18 -28.87
C SER A 19 26.65 -0.66 -28.61
N GLN A 20 27.50 -0.28 -27.65
CA GLN A 20 28.82 -0.86 -27.46
C GLN A 20 28.96 -1.64 -26.16
N GLY A 21 29.80 -2.67 -26.18
CA GLY A 21 30.25 -3.40 -25.01
C GLY A 21 29.14 -3.95 -24.14
N ALA A 22 29.30 -3.81 -22.82
CA ALA A 22 28.32 -4.25 -21.82
C ALA A 22 27.01 -3.47 -21.90
N LEU A 23 27.00 -2.23 -22.43
CA LEU A 23 25.81 -1.40 -22.53
C LEU A 23 24.83 -1.91 -23.59
N ALA A 24 25.34 -2.56 -24.66
CA ALA A 24 24.52 -3.05 -25.75
C ALA A 24 23.41 -4.02 -25.30
N ASN A 25 23.67 -4.78 -24.24
CA ASN A 25 22.69 -5.73 -23.66
C ASN A 25 21.61 -5.05 -22.83
N LYS A 26 21.78 -3.79 -22.46
CA LYS A 26 20.90 -3.04 -21.56
C LYS A 26 20.00 -2.07 -22.32
N ARG A 27 20.29 -1.80 -23.59
CA ARG A 27 19.62 -0.76 -24.37
C ARG A 27 18.10 -0.92 -24.45
N ALA A 28 17.61 -2.16 -24.52
CA ALA A 28 16.20 -2.53 -24.66
C ALA A 28 15.56 -2.96 -23.33
N ILE A 29 16.14 -2.60 -22.19
CA ILE A 29 15.52 -2.78 -20.88
C ILE A 29 14.50 -1.65 -20.70
N THR A 30 13.26 -2.00 -20.39
CA THR A 30 12.19 -1.01 -20.25
C THR A 30 12.22 -0.35 -18.86
N ILE A 31 11.65 0.85 -18.78
CA ILE A 31 11.49 1.57 -17.50
C ILE A 31 10.69 0.74 -16.50
N GLU A 32 9.64 0.02 -16.94
CA GLU A 32 8.90 -0.88 -16.05
C GLU A 32 9.79 -1.97 -15.44
N GLN A 33 10.68 -2.57 -16.24
CA GLN A 33 11.63 -3.57 -15.73
C GLN A 33 12.59 -2.98 -14.70
N VAL A 34 12.97 -1.72 -14.84
CA VAL A 34 13.82 -1.00 -13.89
C VAL A 34 13.08 -0.76 -12.57
N ILE A 35 11.90 -0.13 -12.59
CA ILE A 35 11.16 0.24 -11.37
C ILE A 35 10.54 -0.94 -10.63
N THR A 36 10.45 -2.11 -11.29
CA THR A 36 10.00 -3.37 -10.68
C THR A 36 11.15 -4.26 -10.25
N HIS A 37 12.39 -3.74 -10.25
CA HIS A 37 13.61 -4.45 -9.88
C HIS A 37 13.84 -5.76 -10.64
N ARG A 38 13.50 -5.73 -11.95
CA ARG A 38 13.72 -6.84 -12.90
C ARG A 38 14.75 -6.48 -13.97
N LEU A 39 15.75 -5.67 -13.59
CA LEU A 39 16.83 -5.23 -14.48
C LEU A 39 17.64 -6.41 -15.03
N GLY A 40 17.81 -7.46 -14.23
CA GLY A 40 18.49 -8.70 -14.63
C GLY A 40 20.00 -8.67 -14.49
N VAL A 41 20.61 -7.59 -14.00
CA VAL A 41 22.08 -7.51 -13.75
C VAL A 41 22.47 -8.29 -12.50
N GLU A 42 23.73 -8.70 -12.44
CA GLU A 42 24.34 -9.21 -11.22
C GLU A 42 24.32 -8.12 -10.14
N TRP A 43 23.60 -8.38 -9.06
CA TRP A 43 23.46 -7.45 -7.96
C TRP A 43 23.20 -8.21 -6.67
N ASP A 44 23.93 -7.85 -5.63
CA ASP A 44 23.73 -8.37 -4.28
C ASP A 44 23.90 -7.24 -3.28
N GLU A 45 22.79 -6.82 -2.68
CA GLU A 45 22.78 -5.83 -1.59
C GLU A 45 22.00 -6.32 -0.37
N THR A 46 21.53 -7.57 -0.41
CA THR A 46 20.68 -8.13 0.64
C THR A 46 21.31 -9.27 1.42
N SER A 47 22.37 -9.90 0.89
CA SER A 47 23.09 -10.97 1.59
C SER A 47 24.17 -10.45 2.55
N THR A 48 24.57 -9.18 2.41
CA THR A 48 25.63 -8.54 3.20
C THR A 48 25.19 -7.15 3.67
N ASP A 49 25.81 -6.66 4.76
CA ASP A 49 25.58 -5.30 5.26
C ASP A 49 25.96 -4.25 4.20
N TYR A 50 25.25 -3.13 4.14
CA TYR A 50 25.54 -2.02 3.21
C TYR A 50 26.93 -1.42 3.39
N ARG A 51 27.57 -1.62 4.54
CA ARG A 51 28.95 -1.19 4.84
C ARG A 51 30.01 -2.20 4.34
N ASP A 52 29.58 -3.41 3.93
CA ASP A 52 30.50 -4.42 3.41
C ASP A 52 30.97 -4.06 1.99
N ALA A 53 32.27 -4.18 1.73
CA ALA A 53 32.84 -3.94 0.41
C ALA A 53 32.35 -4.92 -0.67
N ALA A 54 31.78 -6.07 -0.30
CA ALA A 54 31.15 -7.01 -1.22
C ALA A 54 29.75 -6.58 -1.63
N ASN A 55 29.09 -5.71 -0.87
CA ASN A 55 27.75 -5.21 -1.17
C ASN A 55 27.75 -4.38 -2.46
N SER A 56 26.85 -4.69 -3.40
CA SER A 56 26.81 -4.03 -4.71
C SER A 56 26.48 -2.55 -4.62
N THR A 57 25.62 -2.14 -3.68
CA THR A 57 25.29 -0.73 -3.43
C THR A 57 26.52 0.01 -2.86
N ASN A 58 27.28 -0.60 -1.95
CA ASN A 58 28.52 -0.03 -1.45
C ASN A 58 29.54 0.16 -2.59
N GLN A 59 29.70 -0.84 -3.45
CA GLN A 59 30.56 -0.73 -4.63
C GLN A 59 30.14 0.40 -5.57
N MET A 60 28.84 0.55 -5.82
CA MET A 60 28.30 1.64 -6.63
C MET A 60 28.59 3.01 -6.03
N ILE A 61 28.35 3.18 -4.72
CA ILE A 61 28.57 4.45 -4.02
C ILE A 61 30.05 4.89 -4.13
N ASN A 62 30.98 3.93 -4.16
CA ASN A 62 32.41 4.20 -4.31
C ASN A 62 32.86 4.29 -5.78
N ALA A 63 31.98 4.13 -6.76
CA ALA A 63 32.30 4.28 -8.18
C ALA A 63 32.31 5.75 -8.61
N ALA A 64 33.11 6.08 -9.63
CA ALA A 64 33.22 7.44 -10.18
C ALA A 64 32.02 7.85 -11.03
N ASP A 65 31.23 6.89 -11.51
CA ASP A 65 30.02 7.09 -12.32
C ASP A 65 29.04 5.97 -11.98
N TRP A 66 28.01 6.32 -11.21
CA TRP A 66 27.03 5.36 -10.70
C TRP A 66 26.15 4.74 -11.79
N TYR A 67 25.73 5.56 -12.77
CA TYR A 67 24.92 5.05 -13.88
C TYR A 67 25.69 4.03 -14.69
N ARG A 68 26.94 4.36 -15.02
CA ARG A 68 27.81 3.50 -15.77
C ARG A 68 28.12 2.21 -15.00
N PHE A 69 28.40 2.30 -13.69
CA PHE A 69 28.63 1.15 -12.85
C PHE A 69 27.48 0.13 -12.93
N VAL A 70 26.23 0.59 -12.82
CA VAL A 70 25.04 -0.28 -12.90
C VAL A 70 24.88 -0.86 -14.29
N LEU A 71 25.00 -0.04 -15.34
CA LEU A 71 24.79 -0.44 -16.72
C LEU A 71 25.88 -1.38 -17.25
N GLU A 72 27.09 -1.33 -16.73
CA GLU A 72 28.19 -2.22 -17.11
C GLU A 72 28.19 -3.56 -16.36
N ARG A 73 27.38 -3.73 -15.30
CA ARG A 73 27.26 -5.04 -14.61
C ARG A 73 26.84 -6.14 -15.58
N PRO A 74 27.40 -7.34 -15.46
CA PRO A 74 26.97 -8.50 -16.26
C PRO A 74 25.46 -8.79 -16.06
N LEU A 75 24.82 -9.38 -17.05
CA LEU A 75 23.48 -9.93 -16.87
C LEU A 75 23.59 -11.30 -16.18
N ALA A 76 22.93 -11.44 -15.02
CA ALA A 76 22.72 -12.72 -14.35
C ALA A 76 21.49 -13.44 -14.93
N TYR A 77 20.50 -12.67 -15.38
CA TYR A 77 19.25 -13.18 -15.93
C TYR A 77 18.81 -12.34 -17.12
N GLN A 78 17.90 -12.88 -17.92
CA GLN A 78 17.20 -12.07 -18.91
C GLN A 78 16.39 -10.97 -18.17
N SER A 79 16.51 -9.73 -18.61
CA SER A 79 15.75 -8.60 -18.05
C SER A 79 14.26 -8.91 -18.10
N GLY A 80 13.56 -8.60 -17.03
CA GLY A 80 12.13 -8.92 -16.84
C GLY A 80 11.85 -10.30 -16.23
N ALA A 81 12.82 -11.21 -16.18
CA ALA A 81 12.57 -12.59 -15.74
C ALA A 81 12.52 -12.75 -14.22
N ASN A 82 13.45 -12.12 -13.49
CA ASN A 82 13.61 -12.32 -12.06
C ASN A 82 13.63 -11.00 -11.31
N PHE A 83 13.07 -11.00 -10.12
CA PHE A 83 13.21 -9.92 -9.15
C PHE A 83 14.57 -10.01 -8.47
N THR A 84 15.29 -8.88 -8.40
CA THR A 84 16.50 -8.69 -7.60
C THR A 84 16.46 -7.28 -7.05
N TYR A 85 16.29 -7.13 -5.73
CA TYR A 85 16.28 -5.81 -5.12
C TYR A 85 17.58 -5.07 -5.43
N ASN A 86 17.48 -3.83 -5.94
CA ASN A 86 18.62 -3.18 -6.60
C ASN A 86 18.50 -1.65 -6.50
N SER A 87 19.21 -1.05 -5.53
CA SER A 87 19.30 0.40 -5.36
C SER A 87 19.92 1.11 -6.57
N GLY A 88 20.76 0.41 -7.34
CA GLY A 88 21.28 0.94 -8.58
C GLY A 88 20.21 1.10 -9.66
N ALA A 89 19.23 0.18 -9.73
CA ALA A 89 18.08 0.34 -10.62
C ALA A 89 17.30 1.62 -10.28
N SER A 90 17.01 1.86 -9.00
CA SER A 90 16.38 3.11 -8.55
C SER A 90 17.23 4.34 -8.86
N THR A 91 18.57 4.24 -8.77
CA THR A 91 19.48 5.34 -9.12
C THR A 91 19.43 5.69 -10.62
N LEU A 92 19.25 4.71 -11.52
CA LEU A 92 19.09 4.99 -12.95
C LEU A 92 17.85 5.85 -13.23
N MET A 93 16.84 5.81 -12.39
CA MET A 93 15.62 6.59 -12.57
C MET A 93 15.84 8.10 -12.43
N SER A 94 16.87 8.56 -11.75
CA SER A 94 17.25 9.99 -11.73
C SER A 94 17.55 10.51 -13.15
N ARG A 95 18.31 9.74 -13.92
CA ARG A 95 18.58 10.06 -15.33
C ARG A 95 17.33 10.02 -16.20
N VAL A 96 16.48 9.01 -16.00
CA VAL A 96 15.20 8.91 -16.74
C VAL A 96 14.35 10.16 -16.46
N LEU A 97 14.24 10.56 -15.21
CA LEU A 97 13.52 11.75 -14.80
C LEU A 97 14.08 13.02 -15.44
N ARG A 98 15.39 13.25 -15.36
CA ARG A 98 16.04 14.40 -15.99
C ARG A 98 15.85 14.40 -17.50
N SER A 99 16.05 13.27 -18.16
CA SER A 99 15.86 13.14 -19.60
C SER A 99 14.43 13.47 -20.04
N ALA A 100 13.43 13.07 -19.24
CA ALA A 100 12.02 13.25 -19.56
C ALA A 100 11.49 14.66 -19.25
N THR A 101 12.06 15.34 -18.25
CA THR A 101 11.55 16.62 -17.70
C THR A 101 12.49 17.79 -17.89
N GLY A 102 13.79 17.55 -18.03
CA GLY A 102 14.84 18.56 -18.00
C GLY A 102 15.22 19.03 -16.60
N MET A 103 14.54 18.54 -15.55
CA MET A 103 14.76 18.91 -14.14
C MET A 103 15.65 17.89 -13.43
N GLY A 104 16.37 18.33 -12.40
CA GLY A 104 17.02 17.45 -11.44
C GLY A 104 16.01 16.73 -10.55
N THR A 105 16.48 15.68 -9.89
CA THR A 105 15.63 14.86 -9.01
C THR A 105 15.02 15.68 -7.87
N ASP A 106 15.82 16.50 -7.21
CA ASP A 106 15.40 17.36 -6.10
C ASP A 106 14.45 18.48 -6.54
N GLU A 107 14.75 19.11 -7.67
CA GLU A 107 13.91 20.16 -8.24
C GLU A 107 12.53 19.61 -8.62
N PHE A 108 12.49 18.47 -9.33
CA PHE A 108 11.25 17.83 -9.73
C PHE A 108 10.44 17.37 -8.51
N ALA A 109 11.10 16.69 -7.55
CA ALA A 109 10.42 16.22 -6.35
C ALA A 109 9.83 17.37 -5.54
N ARG A 110 10.56 18.49 -5.42
CA ARG A 110 10.07 19.68 -4.74
C ARG A 110 8.83 20.23 -5.43
N GLN A 111 8.88 20.43 -6.74
CA GLN A 111 7.81 21.08 -7.50
C GLN A 111 6.54 20.20 -7.61
N GLU A 112 6.72 18.93 -7.91
CA GLU A 112 5.60 18.05 -8.28
C GLU A 112 5.07 17.22 -7.11
N LEU A 113 5.83 17.11 -6.01
CA LEU A 113 5.43 16.29 -4.86
C LEU A 113 5.48 17.07 -3.53
N PHE A 114 6.62 17.65 -3.17
CA PHE A 114 6.79 18.20 -1.82
C PHE A 114 6.01 19.49 -1.60
N ASP A 115 6.09 20.46 -2.51
CA ASP A 115 5.31 21.69 -2.43
C ASP A 115 3.79 21.40 -2.42
N PRO A 116 3.24 20.54 -3.30
CA PRO A 116 1.84 20.12 -3.25
C PRO A 116 1.38 19.47 -1.95
N LEU A 117 2.28 18.73 -1.28
CA LEU A 117 2.01 18.09 0.02
C LEU A 117 2.29 19.01 1.21
N GLY A 118 2.76 20.25 0.99
CA GLY A 118 3.19 21.12 2.06
C GLY A 118 4.36 20.55 2.86
N ILE A 119 5.25 19.79 2.19
CA ILE A 119 6.52 19.33 2.75
C ILE A 119 7.53 20.46 2.58
N GLY A 120 8.14 20.87 3.68
CA GLY A 120 9.11 21.95 3.69
C GLY A 120 10.44 21.56 3.01
N PRO A 121 11.46 22.41 3.11
CA PRO A 121 12.77 22.10 2.55
C PRO A 121 13.29 20.76 3.06
N VAL A 122 13.68 19.91 2.14
CA VAL A 122 14.27 18.61 2.41
C VAL A 122 15.77 18.62 2.13
N HIS A 123 16.47 17.64 2.64
CA HIS A 123 17.88 17.45 2.41
C HIS A 123 18.12 16.08 1.77
N TRP A 124 18.94 16.06 0.71
CA TRP A 124 19.44 14.83 0.10
C TRP A 124 20.91 14.68 0.46
N GLU A 125 21.28 13.55 0.99
CA GLU A 125 22.60 13.32 1.52
C GLU A 125 23.09 11.90 1.27
N LEU A 126 24.38 11.77 1.04
CA LEU A 126 25.05 10.49 1.01
C LEU A 126 25.57 10.13 2.41
N TYR A 127 25.27 8.92 2.88
CA TYR A 127 25.82 8.43 4.14
C TYR A 127 27.30 8.08 4.00
N SER A 128 28.09 8.53 4.99
CA SER A 128 29.45 8.03 5.17
C SER A 128 29.43 6.65 5.84
N ASP A 129 30.57 5.97 5.84
CA ASP A 129 30.77 4.64 6.46
C ASP A 129 30.37 4.56 7.95
N GLN A 130 30.09 5.69 8.59
CA GLN A 130 29.74 5.76 10.01
C GLN A 130 28.27 6.14 10.24
N GLY A 131 27.43 6.07 9.23
CA GLY A 131 26.02 6.44 9.34
C GLY A 131 25.77 7.94 9.53
N GLN A 132 26.79 8.77 9.35
CA GLN A 132 26.66 10.22 9.36
C GLN A 132 26.68 10.71 7.92
N GLY A 133 25.77 11.60 7.60
CA GLY A 133 25.72 12.24 6.31
C GLY A 133 27.06 12.87 5.94
N SER A 134 27.51 12.66 4.73
CA SER A 134 28.77 13.19 4.23
C SER A 134 28.71 14.69 3.89
N GLY A 135 27.50 15.24 3.77
CA GLY A 135 27.26 16.59 3.23
C GLY A 135 27.71 16.72 1.78
N MET A 136 27.80 15.60 1.05
CA MET A 136 28.18 15.63 -0.37
C MET A 136 27.12 16.36 -1.18
N THR A 137 27.59 17.36 -1.94
CA THR A 137 26.80 18.07 -2.94
C THR A 137 27.09 17.62 -4.35
N ASP A 138 28.18 16.84 -4.52
CA ASP A 138 28.66 16.40 -5.82
C ASP A 138 28.35 14.91 -5.97
N TRP A 139 27.28 14.60 -6.65
CA TRP A 139 26.83 13.22 -6.87
C TRP A 139 27.66 12.57 -7.99
N PRO A 140 28.22 11.38 -7.78
CA PRO A 140 29.05 10.69 -8.77
C PRO A 140 28.22 10.13 -9.94
N ASN A 141 27.57 11.00 -10.68
CA ASN A 141 26.91 10.68 -11.93
C ASN A 141 27.02 11.90 -12.87
N PRO A 142 26.90 11.71 -14.20
CA PRO A 142 27.10 12.76 -15.18
C PRO A 142 26.11 13.94 -15.09
N ASP A 143 25.00 13.74 -14.43
CA ASP A 143 23.96 14.78 -14.24
C ASP A 143 24.12 15.54 -12.93
N GLU A 144 24.98 15.06 -12.02
CA GLU A 144 25.14 15.58 -10.65
C GLU A 144 23.83 15.64 -9.86
N ASP A 145 22.91 14.70 -10.13
CA ASP A 145 21.59 14.61 -9.49
C ASP A 145 21.60 13.70 -8.26
N PRO A 146 20.83 14.03 -7.23
CA PRO A 146 20.55 13.11 -6.14
C PRO A 146 19.92 11.83 -6.65
N PRO A 147 20.30 10.65 -6.10
CA PRO A 147 19.71 9.38 -6.51
C PRO A 147 18.28 9.22 -6.00
N LEU A 148 17.40 8.64 -6.80
CA LEU A 148 16.04 8.30 -6.37
C LEU A 148 16.01 7.11 -5.39
N GLY A 149 17.10 6.35 -5.27
CA GLY A 149 17.15 5.14 -4.46
C GLY A 149 17.42 5.35 -2.98
N PHE A 150 18.03 6.48 -2.58
CA PHE A 150 18.47 6.72 -1.19
C PHE A 150 18.88 8.18 -0.94
N GLY A 151 19.23 8.48 0.31
CA GLY A 151 19.82 9.77 0.70
C GLY A 151 18.82 10.87 1.05
N LEU A 152 17.53 10.68 0.83
CA LEU A 152 16.51 11.68 1.16
C LEU A 152 16.19 11.68 2.66
N TRP A 153 16.33 12.85 3.29
CA TRP A 153 15.95 13.07 4.68
C TRP A 153 14.56 13.71 4.78
N LEU A 154 13.63 12.99 5.39
CA LEU A 154 12.28 13.45 5.68
C LEU A 154 11.98 13.36 7.18
N ARG A 155 11.13 14.25 7.65
CA ARG A 155 10.54 14.08 8.98
C ARG A 155 9.46 12.99 8.92
N ALA A 156 9.24 12.26 10.01
CA ALA A 156 8.19 11.25 10.06
C ALA A 156 6.81 11.79 9.64
N ARG A 157 6.48 13.04 9.99
CA ARG A 157 5.23 13.70 9.57
C ARG A 157 5.17 13.98 8.07
N ASP A 158 6.29 14.19 7.40
CA ASP A 158 6.34 14.41 5.96
C ASP A 158 6.24 13.06 5.22
N MET A 159 6.84 12.00 5.77
CA MET A 159 6.64 10.63 5.29
C MET A 159 5.17 10.19 5.39
N LEU A 160 4.48 10.59 6.47
CA LEU A 160 3.05 10.32 6.67
C LEU A 160 2.20 10.88 5.53
N LYS A 161 2.47 12.11 5.08
CA LYS A 161 1.75 12.75 3.96
C LYS A 161 1.89 11.97 2.65
N ILE A 162 3.05 11.35 2.41
CA ILE A 162 3.26 10.49 1.24
C ILE A 162 2.39 9.24 1.37
N GLY A 163 2.32 8.63 2.54
CA GLY A 163 1.44 7.49 2.79
C GLY A 163 -0.04 7.86 2.63
N GLU A 164 -0.47 9.01 3.16
CA GLU A 164 -1.84 9.53 3.02
C GLU A 164 -2.19 9.78 1.56
N LEU A 165 -1.27 10.37 0.76
CA LEU A 165 -1.47 10.54 -0.67
C LEU A 165 -1.78 9.22 -1.38
N TYR A 166 -1.06 8.15 -1.03
CA TYR A 166 -1.29 6.83 -1.60
C TYR A 166 -2.59 6.20 -1.08
N LEU A 167 -2.89 6.31 0.22
CA LEU A 167 -4.12 5.82 0.84
C LEU A 167 -5.36 6.45 0.18
N ASP A 168 -5.31 7.76 -0.08
CA ASP A 168 -6.39 8.53 -0.70
C ASP A 168 -6.37 8.47 -2.24
N GLY A 169 -5.72 7.45 -2.80
CA GLY A 169 -5.69 7.17 -4.25
C GLY A 169 -5.13 8.33 -5.07
N GLY A 170 -4.13 9.03 -4.57
CA GLY A 170 -3.43 10.12 -5.25
C GLY A 170 -4.01 11.52 -5.02
N THR A 171 -4.90 11.66 -4.05
CA THR A 171 -5.47 12.95 -3.63
C THR A 171 -4.95 13.33 -2.25
N TYR A 172 -4.61 14.60 -2.03
CA TYR A 172 -4.20 15.12 -0.73
C TYR A 172 -4.89 16.48 -0.49
N GLU A 173 -5.54 16.64 0.66
CA GLU A 173 -6.34 17.85 1.02
C GLU A 173 -7.29 18.29 -0.11
N GLY A 174 -7.95 17.33 -0.78
CA GLY A 174 -8.89 17.57 -1.88
C GLY A 174 -8.24 17.88 -3.24
N ARG A 175 -6.92 17.97 -3.32
CA ARG A 175 -6.17 18.21 -4.56
C ARG A 175 -5.63 16.87 -5.11
N ARG A 176 -5.93 16.59 -6.38
CA ARG A 176 -5.30 15.45 -7.07
C ARG A 176 -3.86 15.78 -7.44
N ILE A 177 -2.94 14.95 -6.95
CA ILE A 177 -1.48 15.04 -7.20
C ILE A 177 -1.06 13.89 -8.13
N LEU A 178 -1.55 12.67 -7.88
CA LEU A 178 -1.30 11.51 -8.71
C LEU A 178 -2.61 10.92 -9.24
N ASP A 179 -2.57 10.30 -10.40
CA ASP A 179 -3.72 9.56 -10.91
C ASP A 179 -3.95 8.28 -10.09
N LYS A 180 -5.22 7.97 -9.78
CA LYS A 180 -5.56 6.73 -9.06
C LYS A 180 -5.06 5.48 -9.78
N SER A 181 -5.11 5.47 -11.10
CA SER A 181 -4.60 4.36 -11.93
C SER A 181 -3.10 4.12 -11.72
N TRP A 182 -2.32 5.18 -11.43
CA TRP A 182 -0.91 5.05 -11.08
C TRP A 182 -0.73 4.43 -9.69
N ILE A 183 -1.54 4.85 -8.71
CA ILE A 183 -1.51 4.25 -7.38
C ILE A 183 -1.84 2.76 -7.46
N ASP A 184 -2.92 2.39 -8.16
CA ASP A 184 -3.33 0.99 -8.34
C ASP A 184 -2.22 0.17 -9.04
N ALA A 185 -1.61 0.73 -10.09
CA ALA A 185 -0.49 0.10 -10.78
C ALA A 185 0.75 -0.04 -9.87
N SER A 186 1.04 0.99 -9.05
CA SER A 186 2.17 0.96 -8.12
C SER A 186 2.05 -0.15 -7.08
N TRP A 187 0.83 -0.54 -6.71
CA TRP A 187 0.55 -1.58 -5.73
C TRP A 187 0.24 -2.95 -6.36
N THR A 188 0.11 -3.00 -7.69
CA THR A 188 -0.01 -4.28 -8.41
C THR A 188 1.26 -5.11 -8.22
N ARG A 189 1.11 -6.43 -8.08
CA ARG A 189 2.24 -7.35 -7.99
C ARG A 189 2.88 -7.55 -9.36
N HIS A 190 3.92 -6.78 -9.66
CA HIS A 190 4.72 -6.92 -10.87
C HIS A 190 5.86 -7.93 -10.73
N SER A 191 6.33 -8.14 -9.50
CA SER A 191 7.40 -9.08 -9.19
C SER A 191 7.06 -9.95 -7.99
N HIS A 192 7.41 -11.24 -8.07
CA HIS A 192 7.35 -12.15 -6.94
C HIS A 192 8.65 -12.03 -6.15
N ALA A 193 8.59 -11.41 -4.99
CA ALA A 193 9.75 -11.21 -4.13
C ALA A 193 10.09 -12.45 -3.27
N GLY A 194 9.24 -13.47 -3.26
CA GLY A 194 9.36 -14.64 -2.41
C GLY A 194 10.56 -15.57 -2.66
N ASN A 195 11.38 -15.29 -3.68
CA ASN A 195 12.62 -16.02 -3.95
C ASN A 195 13.87 -15.20 -3.62
N SER A 196 13.74 -14.02 -3.03
CA SER A 196 14.88 -13.24 -2.56
C SER A 196 15.15 -13.58 -1.10
N ASP A 197 16.43 -13.53 -0.69
CA ASP A 197 16.83 -13.70 0.71
C ASP A 197 16.18 -12.66 1.64
N TYR A 198 15.65 -11.57 1.07
CA TYR A 198 15.01 -10.47 1.78
C TYR A 198 13.54 -10.72 2.09
N SER A 199 12.88 -11.69 1.47
CA SER A 199 11.43 -11.84 1.64
C SER A 199 11.00 -13.31 1.52
N PRO A 200 10.98 -14.01 2.65
CA PRO A 200 10.64 -15.42 2.69
C PRO A 200 9.11 -15.62 2.63
N GLY A 201 8.55 -15.83 1.45
CA GLY A 201 7.20 -16.36 1.36
C GLY A 201 6.39 -15.95 0.13
N PRO A 202 5.35 -16.72 -0.19
CA PRO A 202 4.53 -16.53 -1.38
C PRO A 202 3.63 -15.30 -1.32
N THR A 203 3.48 -14.69 -0.16
CA THR A 203 2.62 -13.51 0.06
C THR A 203 3.30 -12.19 -0.26
N TRP A 204 4.63 -12.19 -0.36
CA TRP A 204 5.41 -11.01 -0.68
C TRP A 204 5.43 -10.73 -2.18
N GLY A 205 5.47 -9.45 -2.52
CA GLY A 205 5.57 -8.96 -3.88
C GLY A 205 6.14 -7.55 -3.93
N TYR A 206 6.42 -7.10 -5.15
CA TYR A 206 6.93 -5.76 -5.41
C TYR A 206 6.16 -5.13 -6.57
N GLY A 207 5.75 -3.90 -6.37
CA GLY A 207 5.10 -3.06 -7.36
C GLY A 207 6.07 -2.05 -7.98
N TYR A 208 5.62 -0.82 -8.22
CA TYR A 208 6.49 0.28 -8.68
C TYR A 208 7.12 0.96 -7.48
N GLN A 209 8.28 0.46 -7.06
CA GLN A 209 9.05 0.91 -5.89
C GLN A 209 8.30 0.77 -4.55
N TRP A 210 7.25 -0.03 -4.49
CA TRP A 210 6.52 -0.38 -3.29
C TRP A 210 6.60 -1.87 -3.01
N TRP A 211 6.94 -2.22 -1.78
CA TRP A 211 6.74 -3.55 -1.26
C TRP A 211 5.26 -3.81 -1.00
N ARG A 212 4.85 -5.04 -1.16
CA ARG A 212 3.52 -5.48 -0.78
C ARG A 212 3.58 -6.86 -0.14
N MET A 213 2.72 -7.08 0.84
CA MET A 213 2.57 -8.38 1.46
C MET A 213 1.15 -8.55 2.00
N LYS A 214 0.76 -9.79 2.25
CA LYS A 214 -0.36 -10.13 3.10
C LYS A 214 0.21 -10.53 4.46
N ILE A 215 -0.27 -9.90 5.52
CA ILE A 215 0.18 -10.13 6.88
C ILE A 215 -0.98 -10.61 7.73
N ASP A 216 -0.73 -11.60 8.58
CA ASP A 216 -1.70 -12.04 9.58
C ASP A 216 -1.37 -11.37 10.91
N ASP A 217 -2.39 -10.81 11.58
CA ASP A 217 -2.24 -10.27 12.92
C ASP A 217 -2.25 -11.40 13.98
N LEU A 218 -2.12 -11.01 15.25
CA LEU A 218 -2.06 -11.98 16.37
C LEU A 218 -3.37 -12.75 16.58
N ASP A 219 -4.48 -12.25 16.06
CA ASP A 219 -5.80 -12.88 16.11
C ASP A 219 -6.09 -13.73 14.87
N GLY A 220 -5.14 -13.80 13.93
CA GLY A 220 -5.26 -14.56 12.69
C GLY A 220 -6.06 -13.86 11.59
N ARG A 221 -6.34 -12.55 11.71
CA ARG A 221 -6.94 -11.74 10.65
C ARG A 221 -5.87 -11.36 9.64
N SER A 222 -6.22 -11.34 8.36
CA SER A 222 -5.28 -11.05 7.27
C SER A 222 -5.49 -9.64 6.70
N TRP A 223 -4.39 -8.92 6.49
CA TRP A 223 -4.36 -7.55 6.01
C TRP A 223 -3.43 -7.40 4.82
N HIS A 224 -3.81 -6.56 3.84
CA HIS A 224 -2.88 -6.15 2.79
C HIS A 224 -2.04 -4.98 3.32
N LEU A 225 -0.73 -5.15 3.25
CA LEU A 225 0.23 -4.15 3.68
C LEU A 225 1.06 -3.72 2.47
N PHE A 226 1.03 -2.42 2.18
CA PHE A 226 1.92 -1.78 1.22
C PHE A 226 2.92 -0.92 1.98
N PHE A 227 4.18 -0.99 1.61
CA PHE A 227 5.19 -0.24 2.35
C PHE A 227 6.39 0.15 1.51
N ALA A 228 6.96 1.32 1.85
CA ALA A 228 8.27 1.76 1.43
C ALA A 228 9.21 1.60 2.61
N SER A 229 10.31 0.87 2.43
CA SER A 229 11.25 0.55 3.50
C SER A 229 12.65 1.06 3.16
N GLY A 230 13.21 1.84 4.06
CA GLY A 230 14.59 2.34 4.02
C GLY A 230 15.47 1.70 5.08
N TRP A 231 16.76 1.68 4.84
CA TRP A 231 17.77 1.17 5.75
C TRP A 231 17.68 1.87 7.12
N GLY A 232 17.81 1.11 8.21
CA GLY A 232 17.68 1.59 9.58
C GLY A 232 16.23 1.71 10.07
N SER A 233 15.27 1.03 9.42
CA SER A 233 13.85 1.00 9.80
C SER A 233 13.12 2.33 9.59
N GLN A 234 13.39 2.97 8.45
CA GLN A 234 12.64 4.13 7.98
C GLN A 234 11.49 3.63 7.11
N VAL A 235 10.28 3.50 7.63
CA VAL A 235 9.21 2.82 6.90
C VAL A 235 7.94 3.66 6.84
N ILE A 236 7.29 3.64 5.66
CA ILE A 236 5.93 4.09 5.45
C ILE A 236 5.07 2.84 5.23
N PHE A 237 4.11 2.60 6.08
CA PHE A 237 3.12 1.52 5.94
C PHE A 237 1.78 2.10 5.56
N VAL A 238 1.10 1.46 4.61
CA VAL A 238 -0.25 1.80 4.20
C VAL A 238 -1.12 0.55 4.25
N LEU A 239 -2.21 0.62 5.00
CA LEU A 239 -3.18 -0.46 5.20
C LEU A 239 -4.58 0.02 4.79
N PRO A 240 -4.97 -0.17 3.53
CA PRO A 240 -6.23 0.36 3.00
C PRO A 240 -7.47 -0.18 3.71
N GLU A 241 -7.45 -1.45 4.17
CA GLU A 241 -8.58 -2.05 4.87
C GLU A 241 -8.89 -1.34 6.21
N LEU A 242 -7.86 -0.78 6.84
CA LEU A 242 -7.99 -0.06 8.10
C LEU A 242 -8.06 1.46 7.92
N ASN A 243 -7.97 1.94 6.68
CA ASN A 243 -7.79 3.37 6.39
C ASN A 243 -6.64 3.97 7.21
N LEU A 244 -5.52 3.25 7.27
CA LEU A 244 -4.41 3.53 8.17
C LEU A 244 -3.12 3.77 7.41
N VAL A 245 -2.40 4.81 7.82
CA VAL A 245 -0.99 5.02 7.49
C VAL A 245 -0.19 5.02 8.78
N MET A 246 0.92 4.30 8.80
CA MET A 246 1.89 4.32 9.89
C MET A 246 3.27 4.66 9.35
N VAL A 247 4.05 5.36 10.14
CA VAL A 247 5.44 5.69 9.81
C VAL A 247 6.32 5.33 10.99
N THR A 248 7.42 4.65 10.70
CA THR A 248 8.49 4.43 11.66
C THR A 248 9.75 5.17 11.22
N THR A 249 10.51 5.66 12.18
CA THR A 249 11.88 6.15 12.00
C THR A 249 12.72 5.60 13.14
N ALA A 250 13.84 4.96 12.82
CA ALA A 250 14.69 4.36 13.82
C ALA A 250 16.17 4.46 13.41
N ASP A 251 17.04 4.11 14.31
CA ASP A 251 18.49 4.00 14.13
C ASP A 251 18.89 2.52 14.23
N ASN A 252 18.18 1.67 13.48
CA ASN A 252 18.38 0.21 13.50
C ASN A 252 19.23 -0.23 12.30
N TYR A 253 20.50 0.14 12.30
CA TYR A 253 21.43 -0.18 11.22
C TYR A 253 22.18 -1.51 11.42
N ASP A 254 21.89 -2.23 12.50
CA ASP A 254 22.49 -3.54 12.74
C ASP A 254 21.72 -4.62 11.97
N TRP A 255 22.46 -5.33 11.10
CA TRP A 255 21.94 -6.40 10.25
C TRP A 255 21.27 -7.57 11.00
N ASN A 256 21.54 -7.71 12.29
CA ASN A 256 20.98 -8.79 13.13
C ASN A 256 19.60 -8.47 13.71
N GLY A 257 19.00 -7.34 13.35
CA GLY A 257 17.67 -6.97 13.78
C GLY A 257 16.63 -7.91 13.13
N ALA A 258 15.82 -8.59 13.93
CA ALA A 258 14.55 -9.11 13.46
C ALA A 258 13.78 -7.93 12.81
N ASP A 259 12.89 -8.25 11.87
CA ASP A 259 11.97 -7.25 11.28
C ASP A 259 11.10 -6.61 12.38
N VAL A 260 11.73 -5.74 13.18
CA VAL A 260 11.11 -5.05 14.32
C VAL A 260 9.88 -4.30 13.84
N ASP A 261 9.93 -3.78 12.62
CA ASP A 261 8.85 -3.05 12.00
C ASP A 261 7.64 -3.94 11.72
N VAL A 262 7.84 -5.15 11.18
CA VAL A 262 6.77 -6.12 10.93
C VAL A 262 6.19 -6.60 12.26
N LEU A 263 7.03 -6.84 13.26
CA LEU A 263 6.58 -7.25 14.58
C LEU A 263 5.77 -6.14 15.27
N LEU A 264 6.18 -4.88 15.13
CA LEU A 264 5.44 -3.73 15.65
C LEU A 264 4.08 -3.60 14.97
N VAL A 265 4.05 -3.70 13.64
CA VAL A 265 2.81 -3.63 12.85
C VAL A 265 1.85 -4.73 13.26
N THR A 266 2.29 -5.98 13.37
CA THR A 266 1.41 -7.10 13.77
C THR A 266 0.80 -6.91 15.15
N ARG A 267 1.54 -6.34 16.11
CA ARG A 267 1.03 -6.03 17.44
C ARG A 267 0.00 -4.90 17.42
N ILE A 268 0.26 -3.84 16.65
CA ILE A 268 -0.69 -2.74 16.52
C ILE A 268 -1.97 -3.22 15.84
N LEU A 269 -1.86 -4.05 14.80
CA LEU A 269 -3.01 -4.57 14.06
C LEU A 269 -3.92 -5.44 14.93
N ALA A 270 -3.37 -6.18 15.89
CA ALA A 270 -4.17 -6.99 16.82
C ALA A 270 -5.12 -6.15 17.70
N GLU A 271 -4.75 -4.89 17.98
CA GLU A 271 -5.54 -3.96 18.79
C GLU A 271 -6.51 -3.09 17.97
N LEU A 272 -6.49 -3.23 16.64
CA LEU A 272 -7.33 -2.44 15.76
C LEU A 272 -8.46 -3.27 15.18
N SER A 273 -9.62 -2.63 15.02
CA SER A 273 -10.74 -3.15 14.24
C SER A 273 -11.05 -2.19 13.09
N PRO A 274 -11.47 -2.69 11.94
CA PRO A 274 -11.89 -1.80 10.85
C PRO A 274 -13.04 -0.92 11.29
N TYR A 275 -13.04 0.34 10.83
CA TYR A 275 -14.19 1.22 10.96
C TYR A 275 -15.26 0.82 9.95
N LEU A 276 -16.52 0.76 10.40
CA LEU A 276 -17.65 0.56 9.51
C LEU A 276 -17.80 1.77 8.57
N ASP A 277 -17.71 1.54 7.29
CA ASP A 277 -17.95 2.53 6.24
C ASP A 277 -18.52 1.89 4.98
N SER A 278 -18.62 2.65 3.89
CA SER A 278 -19.21 2.17 2.62
C SER A 278 -18.49 0.98 1.98
N ARG A 279 -17.26 0.65 2.39
CA ARG A 279 -16.56 -0.55 1.95
C ARG A 279 -17.23 -1.83 2.45
N PHE A 280 -18.03 -1.74 3.51
CA PHE A 280 -18.80 -2.84 4.09
C PHE A 280 -20.17 -3.04 3.45
N ASN A 281 -20.56 -2.21 2.48
CA ASN A 281 -21.81 -2.37 1.76
C ASN A 281 -21.90 -3.74 1.08
N GLY A 282 -23.09 -4.33 1.12
CA GLY A 282 -23.36 -5.61 0.49
C GLY A 282 -24.15 -6.57 1.35
N SER A 283 -24.18 -7.83 0.93
CA SER A 283 -24.91 -8.90 1.60
C SER A 283 -24.00 -9.67 2.55
N TRP A 284 -24.51 -9.93 3.72
CA TRP A 284 -23.86 -10.64 4.81
C TRP A 284 -24.75 -11.78 5.30
N PHE A 285 -24.18 -12.92 5.63
CA PHE A 285 -24.94 -14.07 6.09
C PHE A 285 -24.33 -14.67 7.35
N ASP A 286 -25.19 -15.27 8.16
CA ASP A 286 -24.77 -16.07 9.30
C ASP A 286 -24.37 -17.50 8.81
N PRO A 287 -23.11 -17.90 8.92
CA PRO A 287 -22.67 -19.22 8.46
C PRO A 287 -23.22 -20.39 9.29
N PHE A 288 -23.81 -20.12 10.45
CA PHE A 288 -24.36 -21.14 11.35
C PHE A 288 -25.88 -21.31 11.21
N THR A 289 -26.56 -20.36 10.54
CA THR A 289 -28.03 -20.41 10.35
C THR A 289 -28.40 -20.19 8.90
N ASN A 290 -29.00 -21.19 8.28
CA ASN A 290 -29.37 -21.14 6.86
C ASN A 290 -30.50 -20.13 6.58
N GLY A 291 -30.33 -19.34 5.51
CA GLY A 291 -31.35 -18.44 4.99
C GLY A 291 -31.54 -17.17 5.82
N GLN A 292 -30.61 -16.84 6.70
CA GLN A 292 -30.61 -15.63 7.51
C GLN A 292 -29.41 -14.74 7.16
N GLY A 293 -29.56 -13.44 7.28
CA GLY A 293 -28.49 -12.49 6.99
C GLY A 293 -28.97 -11.06 6.86
N PHE A 294 -28.06 -10.22 6.43
CA PHE A 294 -28.27 -8.78 6.32
C PHE A 294 -27.89 -8.27 4.93
N ASN A 295 -28.61 -7.25 4.47
CA ASN A 295 -28.15 -6.34 3.45
C ASN A 295 -27.79 -5.03 4.14
N LEU A 296 -26.55 -4.59 3.99
CA LEU A 296 -26.01 -3.40 4.66
C LEU A 296 -25.66 -2.33 3.62
N GLU A 297 -26.03 -1.09 3.90
CA GLU A 297 -25.62 0.09 3.18
C GLU A 297 -25.18 1.18 4.17
N VAL A 298 -23.95 1.64 4.03
CA VAL A 298 -23.40 2.81 4.72
C VAL A 298 -23.25 3.92 3.69
N ILE A 299 -23.91 5.05 3.94
CA ILE A 299 -23.89 6.21 3.05
C ILE A 299 -22.64 7.03 3.34
N ALA A 300 -21.63 6.95 2.48
CA ALA A 300 -20.33 7.56 2.69
C ALA A 300 -20.35 9.07 2.99
N ALA A 301 -21.33 9.80 2.42
CA ALA A 301 -21.42 11.26 2.58
C ALA A 301 -21.90 11.70 3.98
N THR A 302 -22.66 10.84 4.68
CA THR A 302 -23.35 11.21 5.93
C THR A 302 -23.04 10.29 7.10
N GLY A 303 -22.42 9.11 6.84
CA GLY A 303 -22.23 8.07 7.85
C GLY A 303 -23.53 7.35 8.25
N GLN A 304 -24.65 7.61 7.54
CA GLN A 304 -25.90 6.92 7.81
C GLN A 304 -25.81 5.45 7.46
N VAL A 305 -26.39 4.61 8.31
CA VAL A 305 -26.48 3.16 8.15
C VAL A 305 -27.92 2.78 7.86
N VAL A 306 -28.12 2.02 6.80
CA VAL A 306 -29.41 1.38 6.47
C VAL A 306 -29.13 -0.11 6.26
N ALA A 307 -29.86 -0.96 6.94
CA ALA A 307 -29.75 -2.39 6.72
C ALA A 307 -31.12 -3.08 6.74
N TYR A 308 -31.16 -4.25 6.11
CA TYR A 308 -32.32 -5.13 6.13
C TYR A 308 -31.87 -6.47 6.70
N TRP A 309 -32.53 -6.91 7.78
CA TRP A 309 -32.29 -8.21 8.39
C TRP A 309 -33.37 -9.20 7.95
N TYR A 310 -32.95 -10.25 7.28
CA TYR A 310 -33.83 -11.36 6.86
C TYR A 310 -33.65 -12.51 7.84
N THR A 311 -34.74 -12.95 8.47
CA THR A 311 -34.72 -13.97 9.51
C THR A 311 -36.05 -14.74 9.57
N TYR A 312 -36.24 -15.48 10.64
CA TYR A 312 -37.47 -16.23 10.92
C TYR A 312 -37.95 -15.96 12.34
N SER A 313 -39.28 -16.13 12.58
CA SER A 313 -39.82 -16.21 13.93
C SER A 313 -39.51 -17.59 14.55
N ASP A 314 -39.82 -17.75 15.85
CA ASP A 314 -39.67 -19.02 16.55
C ASP A 314 -40.57 -20.13 15.94
N GLU A 315 -41.64 -19.74 15.28
CA GLU A 315 -42.56 -20.62 14.56
C GLU A 315 -42.09 -20.94 13.12
N GLY A 316 -40.98 -20.34 12.69
CA GLY A 316 -40.39 -20.55 11.37
C GLY A 316 -40.99 -19.69 10.25
N GLU A 317 -41.79 -18.68 10.60
CA GLU A 317 -42.30 -17.73 9.63
C GLU A 317 -41.25 -16.73 9.19
N LYS A 318 -41.21 -16.41 7.90
CA LYS A 318 -40.24 -15.43 7.36
C LYS A 318 -40.51 -14.04 7.94
N ARG A 319 -39.46 -13.40 8.41
CA ARG A 319 -39.50 -12.02 8.91
C ARG A 319 -38.38 -11.20 8.30
N TRP A 320 -38.61 -9.92 8.23
CA TRP A 320 -37.56 -8.96 7.92
C TRP A 320 -37.75 -7.69 8.76
N TYR A 321 -36.63 -7.08 9.08
CA TYR A 321 -36.57 -5.85 9.87
C TYR A 321 -35.79 -4.79 9.08
N LEU A 322 -36.22 -3.53 9.23
CA LEU A 322 -35.45 -2.37 8.77
C LEU A 322 -34.56 -1.87 9.91
N LEU A 323 -33.29 -1.65 9.64
CA LEU A 323 -32.36 -1.10 10.60
C LEU A 323 -31.87 0.26 10.07
N GLN A 324 -31.96 1.29 10.90
CA GLN A 324 -31.53 2.64 10.54
C GLN A 324 -30.77 3.29 11.68
N GLY A 325 -29.67 3.99 11.35
CA GLY A 325 -28.86 4.69 12.33
C GLY A 325 -27.65 5.37 11.68
N GLU A 326 -26.58 5.43 12.41
CA GLU A 326 -25.36 6.09 11.98
C GLU A 326 -24.10 5.37 12.47
N VAL A 327 -22.96 5.68 11.87
CA VAL A 327 -21.66 5.19 12.33
C VAL A 327 -21.17 6.08 13.46
N VAL A 328 -20.95 5.49 14.62
CA VAL A 328 -20.39 6.14 15.82
C VAL A 328 -19.12 5.38 16.22
N ASP A 329 -18.01 6.06 16.27
CA ASP A 329 -16.69 5.47 16.65
C ASP A 329 -16.35 4.18 15.88
N GLY A 330 -16.73 4.11 14.60
CA GLY A 330 -16.43 2.97 13.73
C GLY A 330 -17.44 1.81 13.85
N ILE A 331 -18.46 1.94 14.66
CA ILE A 331 -19.54 0.97 14.86
C ILE A 331 -20.83 1.52 14.27
N GLY A 332 -21.57 0.70 13.55
CA GLY A 332 -22.92 1.09 13.08
C GLY A 332 -23.93 0.93 14.21
N GLU A 333 -24.33 2.01 14.84
CA GLU A 333 -25.40 1.99 15.85
C GLU A 333 -26.75 2.24 15.17
N VAL A 334 -27.68 1.31 15.34
CA VAL A 334 -28.97 1.35 14.61
C VAL A 334 -30.16 1.02 15.52
N THR A 335 -31.30 1.61 15.19
CA THR A 335 -32.60 1.18 15.69
C THR A 335 -33.16 0.13 14.73
N VAL A 336 -33.75 -0.91 15.28
CA VAL A 336 -34.42 -1.99 14.55
C VAL A 336 -35.90 -1.75 14.52
N TYR A 337 -36.48 -1.77 13.33
CA TYR A 337 -37.91 -1.54 13.12
C TYR A 337 -38.60 -2.77 12.51
N GLU A 338 -39.76 -3.12 13.03
CA GLU A 338 -40.71 -4.03 12.40
C GLU A 338 -41.72 -3.21 11.60
N THR A 339 -42.07 -3.68 10.40
CA THR A 339 -43.07 -3.03 9.55
C THR A 339 -44.40 -3.76 9.66
N GLU A 340 -45.44 -3.02 9.86
CA GLU A 340 -46.83 -3.54 9.88
C GLU A 340 -47.70 -2.84 8.83
N GLY A 341 -48.69 -3.55 8.32
CA GLY A 341 -49.56 -3.05 7.25
C GLY A 341 -48.94 -3.28 5.86
N GLY A 342 -49.55 -2.69 4.87
CA GLY A 342 -49.14 -2.85 3.48
C GLY A 342 -49.65 -4.14 2.84
N ARG A 343 -49.97 -4.08 1.56
CA ARG A 343 -50.36 -5.22 0.74
C ARG A 343 -49.63 -5.14 -0.61
N PHE A 344 -49.41 -6.27 -1.21
CA PHE A 344 -48.71 -6.36 -2.49
C PHE A 344 -49.36 -5.46 -3.55
N LEU A 345 -48.57 -4.53 -4.10
CA LEU A 345 -48.98 -3.53 -5.10
C LEU A 345 -50.16 -2.63 -4.69
N GLN A 346 -50.39 -2.41 -3.38
CA GLN A 346 -51.37 -1.47 -2.86
C GLN A 346 -50.66 -0.31 -2.16
N ASP A 347 -51.24 0.87 -2.20
CA ASP A 347 -50.79 2.08 -1.49
C ASP A 347 -51.43 2.13 -0.09
N ASP A 348 -51.15 1.11 0.71
CA ASP A 348 -51.63 1.04 2.08
C ASP A 348 -50.65 1.73 3.04
N PRO A 349 -51.14 2.35 4.10
CA PRO A 349 -50.28 2.86 5.16
C PRO A 349 -49.42 1.74 5.78
N VAL A 350 -48.11 1.99 5.92
CA VAL A 350 -47.18 1.10 6.63
C VAL A 350 -46.76 1.80 7.92
N ALA A 351 -46.90 1.11 9.04
CA ALA A 351 -46.37 1.54 10.32
C ALA A 351 -44.94 0.99 10.49
N LEU A 352 -44.07 1.81 11.03
CA LEU A 352 -42.74 1.44 11.50
C LEU A 352 -42.76 1.40 13.02
N ASN A 353 -42.67 0.23 13.60
CA ASN A 353 -42.70 0.03 15.04
C ASN A 353 -41.25 -0.26 15.49
N GLU A 354 -40.73 0.48 16.45
CA GLU A 354 -39.45 0.19 17.05
C GLU A 354 -39.52 -1.17 17.75
N TRP A 355 -38.66 -2.08 17.31
CA TRP A 355 -38.56 -3.43 17.84
C TRP A 355 -37.35 -3.61 18.76
N GLY A 356 -36.28 -2.84 18.55
CA GLY A 356 -35.08 -2.93 19.34
C GLY A 356 -33.90 -2.14 18.76
N TRP A 357 -32.71 -2.55 19.10
CA TRP A 357 -31.47 -1.92 18.68
C TRP A 357 -30.50 -2.92 18.05
N GLY A 358 -29.51 -2.43 17.31
CA GLY A 358 -28.43 -3.23 16.77
C GLY A 358 -27.11 -2.49 16.68
N ARG A 359 -26.03 -3.27 16.59
CA ARG A 359 -24.66 -2.77 16.41
C ARG A 359 -23.93 -3.60 15.37
N PHE A 360 -23.43 -2.97 14.33
CA PHE A 360 -22.57 -3.59 13.33
C PHE A 360 -21.11 -3.33 13.70
N MET A 361 -20.38 -4.38 14.01
CA MET A 361 -18.98 -4.33 14.49
C MET A 361 -18.08 -5.11 13.53
N PRO A 362 -17.44 -4.44 12.56
CA PRO A 362 -16.49 -5.09 11.66
C PRO A 362 -15.34 -5.77 12.42
N GLN A 363 -14.96 -6.97 11.98
CA GLN A 363 -13.79 -7.67 12.50
C GLN A 363 -12.63 -7.58 11.48
N ASP A 364 -12.94 -7.84 10.23
CA ASP A 364 -12.08 -7.66 9.06
C ASP A 364 -12.94 -7.42 7.82
N CYS A 365 -12.35 -7.38 6.63
CA CYS A 365 -13.07 -7.14 5.38
C CYS A 365 -14.18 -8.14 5.06
N ASN A 366 -14.13 -9.35 5.62
CA ASN A 366 -15.04 -10.45 5.29
C ASN A 366 -15.86 -10.93 6.47
N HIS A 367 -15.54 -10.46 7.68
CA HIS A 367 -16.21 -10.87 8.93
C HIS A 367 -16.69 -9.67 9.73
N MET A 368 -17.84 -9.82 10.32
CA MET A 368 -18.48 -8.79 11.14
C MET A 368 -19.32 -9.47 12.22
N ASN A 369 -19.35 -8.91 13.41
CA ASN A 369 -20.34 -9.26 14.40
C ASN A 369 -21.49 -8.25 14.38
N VAL A 370 -22.72 -8.73 14.49
CA VAL A 370 -23.88 -7.90 14.69
C VAL A 370 -24.52 -8.26 16.01
N GLU A 371 -24.60 -7.30 16.92
CA GLU A 371 -25.42 -7.41 18.13
C GLU A 371 -26.83 -6.93 17.83
N ILE A 372 -27.82 -7.71 18.23
CA ILE A 372 -29.23 -7.36 18.15
C ILE A 372 -29.83 -7.50 19.53
N GLY A 373 -30.52 -6.47 20.00
CA GLY A 373 -31.18 -6.47 21.29
C GLY A 373 -32.61 -5.92 21.22
N SER A 374 -33.47 -6.49 22.05
CA SER A 374 -34.85 -6.00 22.35
C SER A 374 -35.16 -6.26 23.81
N ASP A 375 -36.35 -5.99 24.25
CA ASP A 375 -36.80 -6.28 25.63
C ASP A 375 -36.64 -7.76 26.03
N THR A 376 -36.64 -8.67 25.04
CA THR A 376 -36.63 -10.12 25.27
C THR A 376 -35.46 -10.86 24.62
N LEU A 377 -34.70 -10.20 23.76
CA LEU A 377 -33.59 -10.78 23.00
C LEU A 377 -32.33 -9.98 23.20
N ASN A 378 -31.19 -10.68 23.37
CA ASN A 378 -29.86 -10.09 23.23
C ASN A 378 -28.96 -11.17 22.64
N VAL A 379 -28.51 -10.98 21.41
CA VAL A 379 -27.73 -11.98 20.66
C VAL A 379 -26.64 -11.30 19.84
N THR A 380 -25.51 -11.98 19.74
CA THR A 380 -24.42 -11.63 18.82
C THR A 380 -24.43 -12.62 17.66
N ILE A 381 -24.56 -12.14 16.45
CA ILE A 381 -24.62 -12.90 15.20
C ILE A 381 -23.29 -12.71 14.45
N PRO A 382 -22.46 -13.76 14.30
CA PRO A 382 -21.26 -13.66 13.47
C PRO A 382 -21.68 -13.72 12.01
N LEU A 383 -21.21 -12.75 11.23
CA LEU A 383 -21.54 -12.64 9.81
C LEU A 383 -20.30 -12.84 8.95
N THR A 384 -20.50 -13.51 7.85
CA THR A 384 -19.53 -13.62 6.75
C THR A 384 -20.06 -12.86 5.53
N ARG A 385 -19.20 -12.20 4.82
CA ARG A 385 -19.54 -11.47 3.59
C ARG A 385 -20.00 -12.44 2.50
N LEU A 386 -21.13 -12.15 1.88
CA LEU A 386 -21.65 -12.91 0.75
C LEU A 386 -21.44 -12.18 -0.58
N SER A 387 -21.57 -10.84 -0.56
CA SER A 387 -21.36 -10.01 -1.75
C SER A 387 -20.76 -8.66 -1.40
N GLY A 388 -20.20 -7.99 -2.40
CA GLY A 388 -19.43 -6.77 -2.22
C GLY A 388 -17.97 -7.09 -1.90
N VAL A 389 -17.14 -6.06 -1.95
CA VAL A 389 -15.71 -6.14 -1.61
C VAL A 389 -15.35 -4.95 -0.73
N CYS A 390 -14.70 -5.21 0.40
CA CYS A 390 -14.15 -4.18 1.26
C CYS A 390 -12.90 -3.56 0.60
N TYR A 391 -12.00 -4.43 0.16
CA TYR A 391 -10.81 -4.05 -0.57
C TYR A 391 -10.38 -5.21 -1.47
N THR A 392 -9.96 -4.89 -2.68
CA THR A 392 -9.27 -5.83 -3.58
C THR A 392 -7.89 -5.26 -3.86
N ALA A 393 -6.86 -5.98 -3.44
CA ALA A 393 -5.51 -5.54 -3.71
C ALA A 393 -5.24 -5.60 -5.23
N PRO A 394 -4.66 -4.54 -5.81
CA PRO A 394 -4.35 -4.56 -7.24
C PRO A 394 -3.48 -5.76 -7.62
N GLY A 395 -3.91 -6.52 -8.63
CA GLY A 395 -3.16 -7.67 -9.17
C GLY A 395 -3.22 -8.96 -8.33
N ASP A 396 -4.22 -9.09 -7.46
CA ASP A 396 -4.56 -10.36 -6.78
C ASP A 396 -5.58 -11.16 -7.57
#